data_766dc32eccffcdb23fc69ffecccf8f4e
#
_entry.id   766dc32eccffcdb23fc69ffecccf8f4e
#
_cell.length_a   1.000
_cell.length_b   1.000
_cell.length_c   1.000
_cell.angle_alpha   90.00
_cell.angle_beta   90.00
_cell.angle_gamma   90.00
#
_symmetry.space_group_name_H-M   'P 1'
#
loop_
_entity.id
_entity.type
_entity.pdbx_description
1 polymer ?
#
loop_
_entity_poly.entity_id
_entity_poly.type
_entity_poly.pdbx_seq_one_letter_code
_entity_poly.pdbx_strand_id
1 'polypeptide(L)'
;MPAKKRYEEFKKKYNLPDLKNLIKEFEVKLDEPDLILHEIITKIIERVSNSAQKIEFAIFAGASGDPSSLYESKMLEDKDKTFELFKEMMSTKWGGEEVKVSANEAEMAKFIKEAYDSWIKRLKPNFIDLCHLFQKEWKNTSLQNTESEMMYHG
;
A
#
# COMPACT_ATOMS: atom_id res chain seq x y z
N MET A 1 -27.08 -14.90 -8.78
CA MET A 1 -26.77 -14.83 -7.35
C MET A 1 -26.19 -13.46 -7.02
N PRO A 2 -26.68 -12.80 -5.98
CA PRO A 2 -26.08 -11.51 -5.58
C PRO A 2 -24.62 -11.67 -5.19
N ALA A 3 -23.81 -10.67 -5.53
CA ALA A 3 -22.36 -10.70 -5.29
C ALA A 3 -22.02 -10.91 -3.80
N LYS A 4 -22.76 -10.25 -2.92
CA LYS A 4 -22.57 -10.35 -1.48
C LYS A 4 -22.74 -11.79 -0.96
N LYS A 5 -23.76 -12.47 -1.45
CA LYS A 5 -24.03 -13.87 -1.11
C LYS A 5 -22.93 -14.79 -1.65
N ARG A 6 -22.47 -14.53 -2.86
CA ARG A 6 -21.37 -15.29 -3.48
C ARG A 6 -20.10 -15.12 -2.66
N TYR A 7 -19.82 -13.90 -2.18
CA TYR A 7 -18.67 -13.67 -1.31
C TYR A 7 -18.77 -14.48 -0.01
N GLU A 8 -19.95 -14.54 0.59
CA GLU A 8 -20.12 -15.29 1.83
C GLU A 8 -19.82 -16.80 1.63
N GLU A 9 -20.10 -17.33 0.46
CA GLU A 9 -19.74 -18.70 0.12
C GLU A 9 -18.22 -18.87 0.05
N PHE A 10 -17.52 -17.95 -0.62
CA PHE A 10 -16.06 -17.97 -0.68
C PHE A 10 -15.44 -17.80 0.71
N LYS A 11 -16.01 -16.91 1.52
CA LYS A 11 -15.55 -16.69 2.89
C LYS A 11 -15.56 -17.95 3.72
N LYS A 12 -16.64 -18.71 3.64
CA LYS A 12 -16.77 -20.00 4.35
C LYS A 12 -15.79 -21.02 3.81
N LYS A 13 -15.69 -21.12 2.50
CA LYS A 13 -14.83 -22.11 1.85
C LYS A 13 -13.36 -21.90 2.13
N TYR A 14 -12.91 -20.66 2.13
CA TYR A 14 -11.49 -20.32 2.23
C TYR A 14 -11.10 -19.56 3.50
N ASN A 15 -12.05 -19.37 4.41
CA ASN A 15 -11.81 -18.62 5.65
C ASN A 15 -11.26 -17.21 5.37
N LEU A 16 -11.98 -16.47 4.53
CA LEU A 16 -11.59 -15.11 4.14
C LEU A 16 -12.02 -14.08 5.19
N PRO A 17 -11.43 -12.87 5.15
CA PRO A 17 -11.86 -11.78 6.03
C PRO A 17 -13.32 -11.39 5.79
N ASP A 18 -13.92 -10.72 6.78
CA ASP A 18 -15.26 -10.18 6.62
C ASP A 18 -15.30 -9.16 5.49
N LEU A 19 -16.34 -9.20 4.67
CA LEU A 19 -16.51 -8.27 3.57
C LEU A 19 -16.49 -6.83 4.04
N LYS A 20 -17.09 -6.55 5.18
CA LYS A 20 -17.09 -5.23 5.80
C LYS A 20 -15.66 -4.68 5.98
N ASN A 21 -14.75 -5.53 6.41
CA ASN A 21 -13.36 -5.15 6.61
C ASN A 21 -12.62 -4.91 5.29
N LEU A 22 -12.89 -5.72 4.29
CA LEU A 22 -12.33 -5.54 2.95
C LEU A 22 -12.80 -4.22 2.32
N ILE A 23 -14.08 -3.91 2.48
CA ILE A 23 -14.65 -2.65 1.99
C ILE A 23 -13.98 -1.47 2.71
N LYS A 24 -13.83 -1.55 4.01
CA LYS A 24 -13.24 -0.48 4.82
C LYS A 24 -11.77 -0.24 4.43
N GLU A 25 -11.00 -1.30 4.26
CA GLU A 25 -9.56 -1.18 4.03
C GLU A 25 -9.21 -0.90 2.57
N PHE A 26 -9.96 -1.46 1.62
CA PHE A 26 -9.58 -1.41 0.20
C PHE A 26 -10.63 -0.78 -0.70
N GLU A 27 -11.74 -0.30 -0.14
CA GLU A 27 -12.82 0.32 -0.92
C GLU A 27 -13.38 -0.64 -1.98
N VAL A 28 -13.53 -1.91 -1.61
CA VAL A 28 -14.04 -2.94 -2.49
C VAL A 28 -15.50 -2.67 -2.85
N LYS A 29 -15.83 -2.82 -4.15
CA LYS A 29 -17.20 -2.80 -4.65
C LYS A 29 -17.47 -4.13 -5.33
N LEU A 30 -18.57 -4.78 -4.97
CA LEU A 30 -18.91 -6.07 -5.55
C LEU A 30 -20.00 -5.89 -6.58
N ASP A 31 -19.61 -5.65 -7.84
CA ASP A 31 -20.54 -5.41 -8.93
C ASP A 31 -20.85 -6.69 -9.73
N GLU A 32 -19.82 -7.51 -9.98
CA GLU A 32 -19.95 -8.70 -10.82
C GLU A 32 -19.75 -9.97 -9.99
N PRO A 33 -20.83 -10.78 -9.80
CA PRO A 33 -20.69 -12.02 -9.00
C PRO A 33 -19.62 -13.00 -9.49
N ASP A 34 -19.38 -13.04 -10.80
CA ASP A 34 -18.41 -13.97 -11.38
C ASP A 34 -16.95 -13.47 -11.23
N LEU A 35 -16.75 -12.21 -10.90
CA LEU A 35 -15.43 -11.58 -10.82
C LEU A 35 -15.09 -11.09 -9.41
N ILE A 36 -15.75 -11.61 -8.39
CA ILE A 36 -15.60 -11.12 -7.01
C ILE A 36 -14.16 -11.16 -6.54
N LEU A 37 -13.47 -12.30 -6.70
CA LEU A 37 -12.08 -12.41 -6.23
C LEU A 37 -11.16 -11.50 -7.02
N HIS A 38 -11.37 -11.36 -8.32
CA HIS A 38 -10.61 -10.44 -9.17
C HIS A 38 -10.79 -9.00 -8.71
N GLU A 39 -12.03 -8.59 -8.43
CA GLU A 39 -12.32 -7.23 -7.97
C GLU A 39 -11.63 -6.92 -6.64
N ILE A 40 -11.68 -7.86 -5.70
CA ILE A 40 -11.03 -7.70 -4.40
C ILE A 40 -9.51 -7.57 -4.58
N ILE A 41 -8.91 -8.45 -5.36
CA ILE A 41 -7.47 -8.44 -5.61
C ILE A 41 -7.06 -7.13 -6.27
N THR A 42 -7.82 -6.66 -7.25
CA THR A 42 -7.55 -5.39 -7.93
C THR A 42 -7.53 -4.23 -6.93
N LYS A 43 -8.48 -4.20 -5.99
CA LYS A 43 -8.54 -3.14 -4.98
C LYS A 43 -7.40 -3.23 -3.96
N ILE A 44 -6.99 -4.43 -3.60
CA ILE A 44 -5.82 -4.63 -2.75
C ILE A 44 -4.57 -4.09 -3.46
N ILE A 45 -4.39 -4.46 -4.72
CA ILE A 45 -3.25 -4.00 -5.54
C ILE A 45 -3.25 -2.47 -5.63
N GLU A 46 -4.39 -1.85 -5.88
CA GLU A 46 -4.49 -0.39 -5.96
C GLU A 46 -4.07 0.28 -4.66
N ARG A 47 -4.55 -0.19 -3.52
CA ARG A 47 -4.22 0.38 -2.21
C ARG A 47 -2.73 0.26 -1.91
N VAL A 48 -2.18 -0.94 -2.07
CA VAL A 48 -0.78 -1.21 -1.80
C VAL A 48 0.12 -0.45 -2.77
N SER A 49 -0.24 -0.45 -4.05
CA SER A 49 0.50 0.23 -5.11
C SER A 49 0.56 1.74 -4.88
N ASN A 50 -0.57 2.36 -4.53
CA ASN A 50 -0.63 3.79 -4.25
C ASN A 50 0.25 4.16 -3.04
N SER A 51 0.23 3.33 -2.01
CA SER A 51 1.10 3.53 -0.84
C SER A 51 2.57 3.39 -1.21
N ALA A 52 2.89 2.36 -2.01
CA ALA A 52 4.26 2.12 -2.46
C ALA A 52 4.79 3.28 -3.32
N GLN A 53 3.97 3.85 -4.19
CA GLN A 53 4.36 5.00 -5.01
C GLN A 53 4.76 6.20 -4.17
N LYS A 54 4.06 6.44 -3.07
CA LYS A 54 4.37 7.54 -2.16
C LYS A 54 5.72 7.32 -1.47
N ILE A 55 6.00 6.08 -1.09
CA ILE A 55 7.29 5.71 -0.49
C ILE A 55 8.40 5.84 -1.53
N GLU A 56 8.17 5.35 -2.75
CA GLU A 56 9.12 5.42 -3.85
C GLU A 56 9.52 6.87 -4.12
N PHE A 57 8.55 7.75 -4.23
CA PHE A 57 8.81 9.17 -4.45
C PHE A 57 9.70 9.73 -3.34
N ALA A 58 9.41 9.42 -2.09
CA ALA A 58 10.18 9.90 -0.94
C ALA A 58 11.62 9.38 -0.97
N ILE A 59 11.83 8.09 -1.28
CA ILE A 59 13.15 7.47 -1.30
C ILE A 59 14.00 8.01 -2.45
N PHE A 60 13.45 8.01 -3.65
CA PHE A 60 14.22 8.35 -4.85
C PHE A 60 14.35 9.84 -5.09
N ALA A 61 13.41 10.65 -4.61
CA ALA A 61 13.57 12.09 -4.63
C ALA A 61 14.76 12.52 -3.77
N GLY A 62 14.94 11.88 -2.60
CA GLY A 62 16.10 12.12 -1.75
C GLY A 62 17.42 11.75 -2.43
N ALA A 63 17.42 10.62 -3.15
CA ALA A 63 18.61 10.13 -3.86
C ALA A 63 18.98 11.03 -5.05
N SER A 64 18.02 11.70 -5.67
CA SER A 64 18.26 12.59 -6.81
C SER A 64 18.71 14.00 -6.39
N GLY A 65 18.76 14.28 -5.10
CA GLY A 65 19.12 15.59 -4.60
C GLY A 65 18.02 16.64 -4.70
N ASP A 66 16.77 16.19 -4.87
CA ASP A 66 15.63 17.09 -4.94
C ASP A 66 15.43 17.82 -3.59
N PRO A 67 15.46 19.17 -3.59
CA PRO A 67 15.33 19.92 -2.35
C PRO A 67 13.96 19.82 -1.70
N SER A 68 12.94 19.34 -2.43
CA SER A 68 11.62 19.13 -1.86
C SER A 68 11.58 17.91 -0.96
N SER A 69 12.61 17.07 -1.01
CA SER A 69 12.69 15.87 -0.20
C SER A 69 13.27 16.21 1.16
N LEU A 70 12.39 16.29 2.15
CA LEU A 70 12.78 16.42 3.56
C LEU A 70 13.36 15.12 4.10
N TYR A 71 13.52 14.18 3.21
CA TYR A 71 13.92 12.81 3.49
C TYR A 71 15.34 12.72 4.07
N GLU A 72 16.25 13.60 3.64
CA GLU A 72 17.66 13.47 3.96
C GLU A 72 18.02 13.65 5.42
N SER A 73 17.26 14.44 6.19
CA SER A 73 17.66 14.79 7.55
C SER A 73 17.34 13.73 8.59
N LYS A 74 16.23 13.01 8.47
CA LYS A 74 15.82 12.02 9.46
C LYS A 74 15.55 10.63 8.93
N MET A 75 15.22 10.50 7.66
CA MET A 75 14.90 9.19 7.12
C MET A 75 16.11 8.37 6.79
N LEU A 76 17.31 8.94 6.84
CA LEU A 76 18.55 8.18 6.73
C LEU A 76 18.70 7.14 7.84
N GLU A 77 18.19 7.46 9.05
CA GLU A 77 18.22 6.52 10.16
C GLU A 77 17.32 5.32 9.94
N ASP A 78 16.16 5.54 9.27
CA ASP A 78 15.17 4.50 9.01
C ASP A 78 15.07 4.11 7.54
N LYS A 79 16.08 4.48 6.74
CA LYS A 79 16.09 4.23 5.30
C LYS A 79 15.91 2.76 4.96
N ASP A 80 16.63 1.89 5.65
CA ASP A 80 16.55 0.44 5.42
C ASP A 80 15.17 -0.10 5.76
N LYS A 81 14.60 0.37 6.86
CA LYS A 81 13.25 -0.04 7.28
C LYS A 81 12.20 0.43 6.28
N THR A 82 12.33 1.66 5.79
CA THR A 82 11.41 2.21 4.78
C THR A 82 11.54 1.44 3.47
N PHE A 83 12.75 1.11 3.08
CA PHE A 83 13.00 0.33 1.87
C PHE A 83 12.42 -1.09 1.99
N GLU A 84 12.55 -1.72 3.16
CA GLU A 84 11.95 -3.03 3.39
C GLU A 84 10.43 -2.99 3.29
N LEU A 85 9.81 -1.92 3.79
CA LEU A 85 8.37 -1.71 3.64
C LEU A 85 7.99 -1.60 2.16
N PHE A 86 8.75 -0.81 1.40
CA PHE A 86 8.55 -0.65 -0.05
C PHE A 86 8.64 -1.98 -0.77
N LYS A 87 9.67 -2.77 -0.47
CA LYS A 87 9.88 -4.10 -1.08
C LYS A 87 8.70 -5.02 -0.79
N GLU A 88 8.23 -5.04 0.45
CA GLU A 88 7.09 -5.89 0.83
C GLU A 88 5.82 -5.48 0.08
N MET A 89 5.58 -4.17 -0.06
CA MET A 89 4.45 -3.67 -0.83
C MET A 89 4.55 -4.05 -2.31
N MET A 90 5.72 -3.91 -2.90
CA MET A 90 5.93 -4.29 -4.31
C MET A 90 5.77 -5.79 -4.52
N SER A 91 6.27 -6.60 -3.57
CA SER A 91 6.09 -8.05 -3.62
C SER A 91 4.60 -8.43 -3.57
N THR A 92 3.84 -7.75 -2.71
CA THR A 92 2.39 -7.97 -2.61
C THR A 92 1.68 -7.59 -3.91
N LYS A 93 2.03 -6.45 -4.49
CA LYS A 93 1.48 -5.99 -5.76
C LYS A 93 1.67 -7.04 -6.86
N TRP A 94 2.91 -7.48 -7.05
CA TRP A 94 3.21 -8.43 -8.12
C TRP A 94 2.65 -9.81 -7.87
N GLY A 95 2.56 -10.22 -6.59
CA GLY A 95 1.87 -11.45 -6.22
C GLY A 95 0.39 -11.41 -6.61
N GLY A 96 -0.25 -10.26 -6.40
CA GLY A 96 -1.65 -10.05 -6.81
C GLY A 96 -1.82 -10.11 -8.32
N GLU A 97 -0.90 -9.48 -9.07
CA GLU A 97 -0.94 -9.53 -10.53
C GLU A 97 -0.82 -10.98 -11.03
N GLU A 98 0.09 -11.73 -10.45
CA GLU A 98 0.30 -13.14 -10.81
C GLU A 98 -0.97 -13.98 -10.62
N VAL A 99 -1.61 -13.89 -9.45
CA VAL A 99 -2.80 -14.71 -9.18
C VAL A 99 -4.01 -14.29 -10.02
N LYS A 100 -4.07 -13.01 -10.42
CA LYS A 100 -5.12 -12.56 -11.35
C LYS A 100 -4.94 -13.19 -12.72
N VAL A 101 -3.71 -13.29 -13.20
CA VAL A 101 -3.42 -13.89 -14.49
C VAL A 101 -3.63 -15.40 -14.46
N SER A 102 -3.19 -16.07 -13.39
CA SER A 102 -3.38 -17.53 -13.25
C SER A 102 -4.85 -17.92 -13.08
N ALA A 103 -5.64 -17.01 -12.47
CA ALA A 103 -7.09 -17.19 -12.27
C ALA A 103 -7.47 -18.48 -11.55
N ASN A 104 -6.58 -19.00 -10.70
CA ASN A 104 -6.88 -20.16 -9.87
C ASN A 104 -7.61 -19.69 -8.62
N GLU A 105 -8.84 -20.19 -8.42
CA GLU A 105 -9.72 -19.74 -7.33
C GLU A 105 -9.05 -19.88 -5.94
N ALA A 106 -8.46 -21.03 -5.65
CA ALA A 106 -7.85 -21.30 -4.37
C ALA A 106 -6.63 -20.38 -4.10
N GLU A 107 -5.82 -20.14 -5.14
CA GLU A 107 -4.65 -19.26 -5.03
C GLU A 107 -5.06 -17.80 -4.88
N MET A 108 -6.11 -17.38 -5.57
CA MET A 108 -6.65 -16.03 -5.44
C MET A 108 -7.18 -15.80 -4.02
N ALA A 109 -7.91 -16.77 -3.48
CA ALA A 109 -8.41 -16.69 -2.11
C ALA A 109 -7.26 -16.64 -1.10
N LYS A 110 -6.25 -17.46 -1.30
CA LYS A 110 -5.06 -17.47 -0.43
C LYS A 110 -4.35 -16.11 -0.45
N PHE A 111 -4.21 -15.52 -1.65
CA PHE A 111 -3.61 -14.18 -1.78
C PHE A 111 -4.40 -13.13 -1.00
N ILE A 112 -5.72 -13.13 -1.13
CA ILE A 112 -6.58 -12.17 -0.43
C ILE A 112 -6.37 -12.27 1.08
N LYS A 113 -6.37 -13.47 1.60
CA LYS A 113 -6.18 -13.73 3.02
C LYS A 113 -4.82 -13.25 3.53
N GLU A 114 -3.76 -13.63 2.82
CA GLU A 114 -2.39 -13.27 3.21
C GLU A 114 -2.13 -11.77 3.05
N ALA A 115 -2.61 -11.17 1.97
CA ALA A 115 -2.43 -9.74 1.72
C ALA A 115 -3.20 -8.89 2.73
N TYR A 116 -4.42 -9.28 3.07
CA TYR A 116 -5.19 -8.60 4.10
C TYR A 116 -4.47 -8.66 5.45
N ASP A 117 -3.99 -9.83 5.82
CA ASP A 117 -3.27 -10.03 7.07
C ASP A 117 -1.99 -9.17 7.14
N SER A 118 -1.21 -9.19 6.06
CA SER A 118 0.01 -8.37 5.96
C SER A 118 -0.30 -6.89 6.05
N TRP A 119 -1.36 -6.45 5.35
CA TRP A 119 -1.78 -5.05 5.36
C TRP A 119 -2.13 -4.59 6.78
N ILE A 120 -2.97 -5.33 7.47
CA ILE A 120 -3.44 -4.97 8.81
C ILE A 120 -2.30 -5.00 9.83
N LYS A 121 -1.44 -6.03 9.79
CA LYS A 121 -0.43 -6.24 10.82
C LYS A 121 0.86 -5.45 10.61
N ARG A 122 1.26 -5.24 9.36
CA ARG A 122 2.56 -4.65 9.05
C ARG A 122 2.53 -3.47 8.11
N LEU A 123 1.92 -3.61 6.94
CA LEU A 123 2.02 -2.58 5.90
C LEU A 123 1.33 -1.28 6.32
N LYS A 124 0.09 -1.36 6.74
CA LYS A 124 -0.69 -0.20 7.13
C LYS A 124 -0.09 0.53 8.35
N PRO A 125 0.20 -0.16 9.48
CA PRO A 125 0.78 0.53 10.63
C PRO A 125 2.11 1.21 10.32
N ASN A 126 2.98 0.53 9.59
CA ASN A 126 4.29 1.10 9.22
C ASN A 126 4.14 2.28 8.26
N PHE A 127 3.18 2.21 7.35
CA PHE A 127 2.89 3.32 6.43
C PHE A 127 2.33 4.53 7.19
N ILE A 128 1.46 4.31 8.17
CA ILE A 128 0.93 5.38 9.01
C ILE A 128 2.06 6.05 9.80
N ASP A 129 2.98 5.27 10.35
CA ASP A 129 4.15 5.82 11.06
C ASP A 129 4.97 6.71 10.15
N LEU A 130 5.17 6.28 8.90
CA LEU A 130 5.87 7.05 7.90
C LEU A 130 5.14 8.37 7.59
N CYS A 131 3.82 8.32 7.48
CA CYS A 131 3.00 9.52 7.27
C CYS A 131 3.14 10.50 8.44
N HIS A 132 3.17 10.00 9.67
CA HIS A 132 3.37 10.84 10.85
C HIS A 132 4.74 11.51 10.82
N LEU A 133 5.77 10.77 10.42
CA LEU A 133 7.11 11.30 10.30
C LEU A 133 7.18 12.44 9.28
N PHE A 134 6.56 12.26 8.11
CA PHE A 134 6.50 13.31 7.10
C PHE A 134 5.74 14.55 7.57
N GLN A 135 4.62 14.36 8.26
CA GLN A 135 3.87 15.47 8.84
C GLN A 135 4.73 16.27 9.80
N LYS A 136 5.47 15.59 10.66
CA LYS A 136 6.35 16.21 11.64
C LYS A 136 7.46 17.00 10.95
N GLU A 137 8.08 16.43 9.93
CA GLU A 137 9.15 17.09 9.18
C GLU A 137 8.66 18.36 8.51
N TRP A 138 7.50 18.33 7.87
CA TRP A 138 6.92 19.50 7.22
C TRP A 138 6.53 20.58 8.24
N LYS A 139 6.00 20.21 9.38
CA LYS A 139 5.68 21.18 10.44
C LYS A 139 6.92 21.87 10.98
N ASN A 140 8.06 21.19 10.99
CA ASN A 140 9.31 21.73 11.51
C ASN A 140 10.14 22.44 10.44
N THR A 141 9.70 22.40 9.17
CA THR A 141 10.39 23.08 8.08
C THR A 141 10.13 24.58 8.14
N SER A 142 11.19 25.40 8.14
CA SER A 142 11.06 26.86 8.12
C SER A 142 11.10 27.37 6.68
N LEU A 143 10.44 28.50 6.44
CA LEU A 143 10.46 29.16 5.14
C LEU A 143 11.90 29.51 4.70
N GLN A 144 12.73 29.92 5.65
CA GLN A 144 14.12 30.27 5.39
C GLN A 144 14.93 29.08 4.87
N ASN A 145 14.76 27.90 5.45
CA ASN A 145 15.42 26.70 4.98
C ASN A 145 14.95 26.31 3.59
N THR A 146 13.65 26.43 3.34
CA THR A 146 13.06 26.12 2.04
C THR A 146 13.60 27.05 0.95
N GLU A 147 13.67 28.34 1.21
CA GLU A 147 14.24 29.32 0.28
C GLU A 147 15.72 29.05 0.01
N SER A 148 16.48 28.74 1.05
CA SER A 148 17.89 28.42 0.94
C SER A 148 18.12 27.19 0.06
N GLU A 149 17.34 26.16 0.24
CA GLU A 149 17.39 24.93 -0.56
C GLU A 149 17.02 25.22 -2.01
N MET A 150 15.99 26.02 -2.24
CA MET A 150 15.55 26.39 -3.59
C MET A 150 16.61 27.21 -4.32
N MET A 151 17.29 28.12 -3.63
CA MET A 151 18.37 28.90 -4.21
C MET A 151 19.57 28.05 -4.58
N TYR A 152 19.84 26.99 -3.82
CA TYR A 152 20.97 26.10 -4.05
C TYR A 152 20.77 25.22 -5.28
N HIS A 153 19.54 24.86 -5.59
CA HIS A 153 19.20 23.94 -6.65
C HIS A 153 18.45 24.60 -7.81
N GLY A 154 18.15 25.87 -7.65
CA GLY A 154 17.52 26.66 -8.69
C GLY A 154 18.55 27.10 -9.70
#